data_57496d048ec2a9974730547830bd3ddc
#
_entry.id   57496d048ec2a9974730547830bd3ddc
#
_cell.length_a   1.000
_cell.length_b   1.000
_cell.length_c   1.000
_cell.angle_alpha   90.00
_cell.angle_beta   90.00
_cell.angle_gamma   90.00
#
_symmetry.space_group_name_H-M   'P 1'
#
loop_
_entity.id
_entity.type
_entity.pdbx_description
1 polymer ?
#
loop_
_entity_poly.entity_id
_entity_poly.type
_entity_poly.pdbx_seq_one_letter_code
_entity_poly.pdbx_strand_id
1 'polypeptide(L)'
;MSFFILPEIHSNIDSNNIQIKSDDSNLCYISLTLNYYLNNVKKQINDNEETWDFIKKYTNPYEFIHTQIPNYKHSISKLKPLSRSFYKMIEISDLLHIFDDFNDEPMETFHLAEWPAGVIEATAHIRQNPLDKYYGMTLLSPEDLNVPGWRKTNHFLENNKNVHIESGETKTGDLLSVDNLKYCIKKYGNSINIITADGGFDFSIDFNKQESLATNLLFAQVSFAISMQKTNGHFILK
;
A
#
# COMPACT_ATOMS: atom_id res chain seq x y z
N MET A 1 1.60 -4.89 21.22
CA MET A 1 1.82 -5.18 19.80
C MET A 1 3.20 -5.81 19.66
N SER A 2 3.34 -6.90 18.91
CA SER A 2 4.65 -7.52 18.68
C SER A 2 5.20 -7.02 17.34
N PHE A 3 6.42 -6.54 17.31
CA PHE A 3 7.13 -6.16 16.11
C PHE A 3 8.55 -6.71 16.13
N PHE A 4 9.14 -6.88 14.95
CA PHE A 4 10.50 -7.36 14.80
C PHE A 4 11.33 -6.24 14.14
N ILE A 5 12.48 -5.96 14.74
CA ILE A 5 13.47 -5.08 14.17
C ILE A 5 14.48 -5.96 13.42
N LEU A 6 14.66 -5.71 12.13
CA LEU A 6 15.70 -6.37 11.35
C LEU A 6 17.07 -5.82 11.76
N PRO A 7 18.12 -6.68 11.78
CA PRO A 7 19.46 -6.21 12.08
C PRO A 7 19.95 -5.23 11.03
N GLU A 8 20.69 -4.22 11.46
CA GLU A 8 21.38 -3.33 10.53
C GLU A 8 22.43 -4.10 9.74
N ILE A 9 22.45 -3.88 8.43
CA ILE A 9 23.44 -4.47 7.52
C ILE A 9 24.55 -3.45 7.32
N HIS A 10 25.73 -3.71 7.86
CA HIS A 10 26.90 -2.87 7.70
C HIS A 10 27.80 -3.26 6.52
N SER A 11 27.42 -4.26 5.73
CA SER A 11 28.15 -4.69 4.54
C SER A 11 27.68 -3.94 3.30
N ASN A 12 28.62 -3.54 2.47
CA ASN A 12 28.30 -3.02 1.14
C ASN A 12 27.68 -4.16 0.31
N ILE A 13 26.44 -3.97 -0.11
CA ILE A 13 25.79 -4.88 -1.05
C ILE A 13 26.26 -4.47 -2.46
N ASP A 14 27.05 -5.32 -3.10
CA ASP A 14 27.42 -5.16 -4.50
C ASP A 14 26.27 -5.67 -5.39
N SER A 15 26.03 -5.00 -6.52
CA SER A 15 25.06 -5.44 -7.53
C SER A 15 25.26 -6.89 -8.00
N ASN A 16 26.51 -7.39 -7.96
CA ASN A 16 26.83 -8.76 -8.26
C ASN A 16 26.30 -9.77 -7.24
N ASN A 17 25.95 -9.33 -6.05
CA ASN A 17 25.35 -10.16 -5.00
C ASN A 17 23.84 -10.32 -5.16
N ILE A 18 23.22 -9.56 -6.09
CA ILE A 18 21.78 -9.60 -6.34
C ILE A 18 21.57 -10.43 -7.61
N GLN A 19 20.88 -11.56 -7.48
CA GLN A 19 20.50 -12.40 -8.60
C GLN A 19 19.00 -12.52 -8.68
N ILE A 20 18.45 -12.21 -9.86
CA ILE A 20 17.05 -12.49 -10.17
C ILE A 20 17.02 -13.85 -10.90
N LYS A 21 16.40 -14.84 -10.29
CA LYS A 21 16.19 -16.15 -10.90
C LYS A 21 14.71 -16.33 -11.17
N SER A 22 14.36 -16.60 -12.42
CA SER A 22 13.04 -17.10 -12.77
C SER A 22 13.13 -18.64 -12.79
N ASP A 23 13.01 -19.25 -11.64
CA ASP A 23 12.98 -20.69 -11.51
C ASP A 23 11.65 -21.12 -10.90
N ASP A 24 10.78 -21.67 -11.73
CA ASP A 24 9.46 -22.17 -11.32
C ASP A 24 9.54 -23.48 -10.50
N SER A 25 10.73 -24.03 -10.31
CA SER A 25 10.89 -25.41 -9.86
C SER A 25 11.00 -25.60 -8.34
N ASN A 26 11.20 -24.55 -7.54
CA ASN A 26 11.47 -24.72 -6.11
C ASN A 26 10.67 -23.75 -5.23
N LEU A 27 9.40 -24.09 -4.98
CA LEU A 27 8.69 -23.56 -3.81
C LEU A 27 9.44 -24.05 -2.55
N CYS A 28 10.26 -23.19 -1.99
CA CYS A 28 10.95 -23.49 -0.73
C CYS A 28 9.99 -23.26 0.43
N TYR A 29 9.50 -24.33 1.02
CA TYR A 29 8.69 -24.27 2.23
C TYR A 29 9.58 -24.22 3.46
N ILE A 30 9.40 -23.22 4.31
CA ILE A 30 10.09 -23.12 5.62
C ILE A 30 9.76 -24.35 6.48
N SER A 31 8.53 -24.82 6.42
CA SER A 31 8.05 -26.02 7.09
C SER A 31 6.94 -26.70 6.30
N LEU A 32 7.20 -27.91 5.82
CA LEU A 32 6.20 -28.71 5.11
C LEU A 32 4.99 -29.05 5.97
N THR A 33 5.21 -29.33 7.25
CA THR A 33 4.15 -29.63 8.22
C THR A 33 3.25 -28.43 8.44
N LEU A 34 3.82 -27.25 8.65
CA LEU A 34 3.06 -26.01 8.82
C LEU A 34 2.24 -25.71 7.56
N ASN A 35 2.85 -25.83 6.39
CA ASN A 35 2.18 -25.61 5.10
C ASN A 35 1.00 -26.59 4.92
N TYR A 36 1.18 -27.87 5.27
CA TYR A 36 0.10 -28.85 5.21
C TYR A 36 -1.09 -28.48 6.09
N TYR A 37 -0.86 -28.12 7.37
CA TYR A 37 -1.92 -27.72 8.28
C TYR A 37 -2.57 -26.40 7.85
N LEU A 38 -1.80 -25.42 7.43
CA LEU A 38 -2.31 -24.15 6.93
C LEU A 38 -3.27 -24.36 5.75
N ASN A 39 -2.87 -25.17 4.77
CA ASN A 39 -3.70 -25.46 3.61
C ASN A 39 -4.99 -26.22 3.98
N ASN A 40 -4.91 -27.12 4.96
CA ASN A 40 -6.11 -27.82 5.43
C ASN A 40 -7.09 -26.88 6.14
N VAL A 41 -6.59 -25.94 6.95
CA VAL A 41 -7.44 -24.93 7.61
C VAL A 41 -8.04 -23.97 6.58
N LYS A 42 -7.24 -23.52 5.61
CA LYS A 42 -7.73 -22.63 4.53
C LYS A 42 -8.85 -23.26 3.69
N LYS A 43 -8.79 -24.57 3.41
CA LYS A 43 -9.87 -25.28 2.68
C LYS A 43 -11.21 -25.18 3.39
N GLN A 44 -11.24 -25.09 4.72
CA GLN A 44 -12.49 -24.97 5.49
C GLN A 44 -13.21 -23.62 5.25
N ILE A 45 -12.50 -22.61 4.76
CA ILE A 45 -13.09 -21.32 4.38
C ILE A 45 -14.07 -21.53 3.21
N ASN A 46 -13.70 -22.36 2.24
CA ASN A 46 -14.53 -22.64 1.07
C ASN A 46 -15.89 -23.24 1.45
N ASP A 47 -15.93 -24.01 2.52
CA ASP A 47 -17.16 -24.64 3.01
C ASP A 47 -18.10 -23.63 3.74
N ASN A 48 -17.58 -22.43 4.05
CA ASN A 48 -18.25 -21.38 4.80
C ASN A 48 -18.34 -20.04 4.05
N GLU A 49 -18.14 -20.04 2.76
CA GLU A 49 -18.03 -18.83 1.95
C GLU A 49 -19.27 -17.91 2.06
N GLU A 50 -20.47 -18.49 2.05
CA GLU A 50 -21.73 -17.75 2.14
C GLU A 50 -21.90 -16.99 3.47
N THR A 51 -21.34 -17.51 4.55
CA THR A 51 -21.45 -16.91 5.89
C THR A 51 -20.22 -16.09 6.26
N TRP A 52 -19.11 -16.26 5.53
CA TRP A 52 -17.81 -15.64 5.82
C TRP A 52 -17.90 -14.13 5.93
N ASP A 53 -18.50 -13.48 4.94
CA ASP A 53 -18.60 -12.02 4.88
C ASP A 53 -19.45 -11.41 6.01
N PHE A 54 -20.39 -12.18 6.51
CA PHE A 54 -21.20 -11.78 7.66
C PHE A 54 -20.44 -11.99 8.97
N ILE A 55 -19.85 -13.16 9.17
CA ILE A 55 -19.21 -13.55 10.42
C ILE A 55 -17.90 -12.76 10.65
N LYS A 56 -17.12 -12.47 9.61
CA LYS A 56 -15.86 -11.72 9.74
C LYS A 56 -16.05 -10.35 10.40
N LYS A 57 -17.19 -9.70 10.23
CA LYS A 57 -17.49 -8.42 10.86
C LYS A 57 -17.71 -8.54 12.36
N TYR A 58 -18.21 -9.67 12.84
CA TYR A 58 -18.39 -9.92 14.28
C TYR A 58 -17.10 -10.38 14.95
N THR A 59 -16.25 -11.09 14.23
CA THR A 59 -14.95 -11.56 14.74
C THR A 59 -13.88 -10.48 14.67
N ASN A 60 -14.06 -9.47 13.81
CA ASN A 60 -13.17 -8.32 13.70
C ASN A 60 -13.93 -6.99 13.95
N PRO A 61 -14.05 -6.55 15.21
CA PRO A 61 -14.79 -5.33 15.54
C PRO A 61 -14.18 -4.06 14.95
N TYR A 62 -12.91 -4.08 14.51
CA TYR A 62 -12.27 -2.94 13.83
C TYR A 62 -12.93 -2.58 12.49
N GLU A 63 -13.69 -3.52 11.88
CA GLU A 63 -14.50 -3.23 10.69
C GLU A 63 -15.52 -2.10 10.96
N PHE A 64 -16.01 -1.97 12.19
CA PHE A 64 -16.99 -0.95 12.57
C PHE A 64 -16.38 0.45 12.82
N ILE A 65 -15.06 0.60 12.73
CA ILE A 65 -14.45 1.92 12.82
C ILE A 65 -15.04 2.84 11.74
N HIS A 66 -15.20 2.34 10.51
CA HIS A 66 -15.68 3.11 9.37
C HIS A 66 -16.96 2.57 8.72
N THR A 67 -17.31 1.29 8.92
CA THR A 67 -18.58 0.72 8.45
C THR A 67 -19.68 0.96 9.46
N GLN A 68 -20.94 0.96 9.01
CA GLN A 68 -22.07 1.10 9.90
C GLN A 68 -22.20 -0.12 10.80
N ILE A 69 -22.40 0.15 12.09
CA ILE A 69 -22.73 -0.89 13.07
C ILE A 69 -24.14 -1.41 12.75
N PRO A 70 -24.36 -2.74 12.73
CA PRO A 70 -25.68 -3.31 12.51
C PRO A 70 -26.73 -2.70 13.44
N ASN A 71 -27.89 -2.33 12.87
CA ASN A 71 -28.98 -1.64 13.56
C ASN A 71 -28.72 -0.19 14.00
N TYR A 72 -27.57 0.37 13.68
CA TYR A 72 -27.24 1.77 13.95
C TYR A 72 -26.90 2.50 12.65
N LYS A 73 -27.24 3.80 12.58
CA LYS A 73 -26.96 4.64 11.40
C LYS A 73 -25.59 5.32 11.45
N HIS A 74 -24.68 4.83 12.27
CA HIS A 74 -23.35 5.42 12.45
C HIS A 74 -22.27 4.35 12.57
N SER A 75 -21.05 4.75 12.32
CA SER A 75 -19.82 4.02 12.62
C SER A 75 -19.20 4.52 13.92
N ILE A 76 -18.19 3.83 14.45
CA ILE A 76 -17.47 4.26 15.66
C ILE A 76 -16.77 5.60 15.42
N SER A 77 -16.07 5.74 14.28
CA SER A 77 -15.42 6.98 13.93
C SER A 77 -16.42 8.03 13.42
N LYS A 78 -16.22 9.26 13.83
CA LYS A 78 -16.92 10.44 13.28
C LYS A 78 -16.35 10.89 11.94
N LEU A 79 -15.09 10.53 11.64
CA LEU A 79 -14.45 10.80 10.37
C LEU A 79 -15.00 9.86 9.31
N LYS A 80 -15.14 10.37 8.10
CA LYS A 80 -15.59 9.60 6.93
C LYS A 80 -14.54 9.72 5.83
N PRO A 81 -13.38 9.06 5.99
CA PRO A 81 -12.32 9.13 5.03
C PRO A 81 -12.67 8.38 3.72
N LEU A 82 -11.89 8.62 2.70
CA LEU A 82 -12.02 8.01 1.38
C LEU A 82 -11.93 6.48 1.44
N SER A 83 -11.10 5.95 2.34
CA SER A 83 -10.97 4.52 2.55
C SER A 83 -10.49 4.17 3.96
N ARG A 84 -10.59 2.88 4.33
CA ARG A 84 -10.07 2.37 5.61
C ARG A 84 -8.54 2.43 5.73
N SER A 85 -7.81 2.60 4.62
CA SER A 85 -6.35 2.80 4.65
C SER A 85 -5.96 4.07 5.40
N PHE A 86 -6.84 5.06 5.47
CA PHE A 86 -6.69 6.24 6.30
C PHE A 86 -6.38 5.89 7.77
N TYR A 87 -7.19 5.03 8.39
CA TYR A 87 -7.01 4.66 9.80
C TYR A 87 -5.73 3.86 10.03
N LYS A 88 -5.35 3.00 9.08
CA LYS A 88 -4.09 2.26 9.14
C LYS A 88 -2.89 3.20 9.10
N MET A 89 -2.94 4.21 8.23
CA MET A 89 -1.86 5.19 8.14
C MET A 89 -1.76 6.05 9.39
N ILE A 90 -2.88 6.46 9.99
CA ILE A 90 -2.91 7.15 11.28
C ILE A 90 -2.24 6.28 12.37
N GLU A 91 -2.64 5.01 12.48
CA GLU A 91 -2.09 4.09 13.47
C GLU A 91 -0.59 3.84 13.28
N ILE A 92 -0.14 3.61 12.04
CA ILE A 92 1.28 3.42 11.70
C ILE A 92 2.08 4.68 12.05
N SER A 93 1.55 5.85 11.71
CA SER A 93 2.22 7.13 11.94
C SER A 93 2.39 7.44 13.41
N ASP A 94 1.37 7.17 14.22
CA ASP A 94 1.39 7.36 15.66
C ASP A 94 2.33 6.35 16.35
N LEU A 95 2.27 5.08 15.93
CA LEU A 95 3.06 4.01 16.52
C LEU A 95 4.56 4.15 16.24
N LEU A 96 4.93 4.55 15.03
CA LEU A 96 6.32 4.58 14.55
C LEU A 96 6.91 5.99 14.49
N HIS A 97 6.13 7.02 14.85
CA HIS A 97 6.57 8.41 14.87
C HIS A 97 7.20 8.87 13.54
N ILE A 98 6.67 8.37 12.41
CA ILE A 98 7.28 8.52 11.08
C ILE A 98 7.38 9.95 10.57
N PHE A 99 6.67 10.89 11.17
CA PHE A 99 6.71 12.31 10.81
C PHE A 99 7.58 13.17 11.73
N ASP A 100 8.06 12.62 12.85
CA ASP A 100 8.81 13.38 13.85
C ASP A 100 10.14 13.92 13.29
N ASP A 101 10.75 13.18 12.35
CA ASP A 101 12.01 13.60 11.70
C ASP A 101 11.83 14.79 10.73
N PHE A 102 10.60 15.11 10.35
CA PHE A 102 10.32 16.14 9.35
C PHE A 102 9.71 17.41 9.95
N ASN A 103 9.26 17.37 11.21
CA ASN A 103 8.67 18.49 11.95
C ASN A 103 7.85 19.45 11.07
N ASP A 104 8.20 20.74 11.06
CA ASP A 104 7.52 21.79 10.30
C ASP A 104 8.13 22.02 8.89
N GLU A 105 9.16 21.28 8.52
CA GLU A 105 9.77 21.41 7.18
C GLU A 105 8.84 20.84 6.11
N PRO A 106 8.75 21.49 4.94
CA PRO A 106 8.02 20.93 3.81
C PRO A 106 8.59 19.59 3.38
N MET A 107 7.72 18.63 3.08
CA MET A 107 8.11 17.30 2.65
C MET A 107 7.40 16.89 1.36
N GLU A 108 8.03 15.95 0.65
CA GLU A 108 7.44 15.31 -0.51
C GLU A 108 7.19 13.83 -0.21
N THR A 109 5.99 13.35 -0.48
CA THR A 109 5.62 11.94 -0.30
C THR A 109 5.15 11.33 -1.61
N PHE A 110 5.35 10.03 -1.76
CA PHE A 110 4.88 9.29 -2.93
C PHE A 110 4.14 8.02 -2.50
N HIS A 111 2.92 7.85 -3.00
CA HIS A 111 2.02 6.78 -2.60
C HIS A 111 1.75 5.87 -3.79
N LEU A 112 2.33 4.67 -3.75
CA LEU A 112 2.26 3.66 -4.80
C LEU A 112 1.00 2.80 -4.64
N ALA A 113 0.35 2.50 -5.76
CA ALA A 113 -0.91 1.75 -5.82
C ALA A 113 -2.02 2.35 -4.94
N GLU A 114 -2.02 3.65 -4.81
CA GLU A 114 -2.89 4.40 -3.91
C GLU A 114 -4.27 4.64 -4.53
N TRP A 115 -5.26 3.89 -4.06
CA TRP A 115 -6.67 4.10 -4.38
C TRP A 115 -7.53 3.79 -3.15
N PRO A 116 -8.52 4.61 -2.86
CA PRO A 116 -8.92 5.93 -3.39
C PRO A 116 -8.30 7.13 -2.63
N ALA A 117 -7.01 7.12 -2.38
CA ALA A 117 -6.24 8.17 -1.68
C ALA A 117 -6.40 8.22 -0.15
N GLY A 118 -6.75 7.12 0.49
CA GLY A 118 -6.94 7.12 1.95
C GLY A 118 -5.64 7.32 2.74
N VAL A 119 -4.49 6.86 2.21
CA VAL A 119 -3.17 7.09 2.83
C VAL A 119 -2.74 8.53 2.62
N ILE A 120 -2.96 9.11 1.43
CA ILE A 120 -2.68 10.53 1.16
C ILE A 120 -3.54 11.42 2.04
N GLU A 121 -4.83 11.11 2.16
CA GLU A 121 -5.76 11.85 3.03
C GLU A 121 -5.30 11.84 4.49
N ALA A 122 -4.84 10.67 4.98
CA ALA A 122 -4.31 10.55 6.34
C ALA A 122 -3.02 11.36 6.51
N THR A 123 -2.10 11.29 5.55
CA THR A 123 -0.85 12.04 5.57
C THR A 123 -1.11 13.54 5.60
N ALA A 124 -1.99 14.03 4.73
CA ALA A 124 -2.39 15.44 4.70
C ALA A 124 -3.10 15.87 5.99
N HIS A 125 -3.92 14.98 6.57
CA HIS A 125 -4.62 15.23 7.84
C HIS A 125 -3.65 15.35 9.04
N ILE A 126 -2.61 14.54 9.10
CA ILE A 126 -1.60 14.58 10.16
C ILE A 126 -0.71 15.82 10.00
N ARG A 127 -0.22 16.03 8.80
CA ARG A 127 0.78 17.06 8.51
C ARG A 127 0.23 18.48 8.52
N GLN A 128 -0.94 18.70 7.97
CA GLN A 128 -1.58 20.02 7.87
C GLN A 128 -0.67 21.14 7.33
N ASN A 129 0.37 20.76 6.58
CA ASN A 129 1.33 21.70 6.00
C ASN A 129 1.01 21.94 4.52
N PRO A 130 0.58 23.16 4.14
CA PRO A 130 0.20 23.45 2.75
C PRO A 130 1.38 23.47 1.78
N LEU A 131 2.61 23.48 2.28
CA LEU A 131 3.83 23.44 1.47
C LEU A 131 4.28 22.00 1.15
N ASP A 132 3.72 21.02 1.82
CA ASP A 132 3.97 19.61 1.51
C ASP A 132 3.44 19.28 0.11
N LYS A 133 4.06 18.29 -0.55
CA LYS A 133 3.58 17.75 -1.82
C LYS A 133 3.33 16.25 -1.69
N TYR A 134 2.17 15.84 -2.11
CA TYR A 134 1.72 14.46 -2.05
C TYR A 134 1.51 13.94 -3.47
N TYR A 135 2.25 12.92 -3.88
CA TYR A 135 2.11 12.28 -5.17
C TYR A 135 1.42 10.93 -5.01
N GLY A 136 0.39 10.67 -5.79
CA GLY A 136 -0.30 9.38 -5.80
C GLY A 136 -0.24 8.74 -7.17
N MET A 137 0.14 7.46 -7.23
CA MET A 137 0.18 6.69 -8.47
C MET A 137 -0.63 5.41 -8.31
N THR A 138 -1.59 5.21 -9.20
CA THR A 138 -2.40 3.99 -9.27
C THR A 138 -2.75 3.69 -10.72
N LEU A 139 -3.09 2.44 -11.01
CA LEU A 139 -3.49 2.01 -12.34
C LEU A 139 -4.71 2.83 -12.83
N LEU A 140 -4.60 3.34 -14.03
CA LEU A 140 -5.63 4.11 -14.71
C LEU A 140 -6.06 3.35 -15.96
N SER A 141 -7.35 3.12 -16.10
CA SER A 141 -7.95 2.61 -17.33
C SER A 141 -9.21 3.42 -17.64
N PRO A 142 -9.18 4.27 -18.65
CA PRO A 142 -10.36 5.02 -19.06
C PRO A 142 -11.50 4.13 -19.56
N GLU A 143 -11.15 2.98 -20.12
CA GLU A 143 -12.09 2.05 -20.76
C GLU A 143 -12.64 0.99 -19.81
N ASP A 144 -11.87 0.59 -18.79
CA ASP A 144 -12.28 -0.43 -17.82
C ASP A 144 -12.83 0.21 -16.54
N LEU A 145 -14.15 0.07 -16.34
CA LEU A 145 -14.84 0.59 -15.17
C LEU A 145 -14.47 -0.16 -13.88
N ASN A 146 -13.91 -1.38 -13.98
CA ASN A 146 -13.45 -2.14 -12.84
C ASN A 146 -12.11 -1.62 -12.30
N VAL A 147 -11.35 -0.88 -13.13
CA VAL A 147 -10.17 -0.15 -12.66
C VAL A 147 -10.63 1.14 -12.00
N PRO A 148 -10.49 1.26 -10.68
CA PRO A 148 -11.15 2.34 -9.95
C PRO A 148 -10.53 3.72 -10.20
N GLY A 149 -9.24 3.81 -10.46
CA GLY A 149 -8.55 5.08 -10.69
C GLY A 149 -8.80 6.11 -9.58
N TRP A 150 -8.97 7.38 -9.93
CA TRP A 150 -9.18 8.49 -8.99
C TRP A 150 -10.63 9.02 -8.96
N ARG A 151 -11.60 8.27 -9.45
CA ARG A 151 -12.99 8.74 -9.64
C ARG A 151 -13.69 9.19 -8.36
N LYS A 152 -13.36 8.59 -7.21
CA LYS A 152 -13.99 8.90 -5.91
C LYS A 152 -13.30 10.04 -5.15
N THR A 153 -12.23 10.60 -5.69
CA THR A 153 -11.35 11.54 -4.99
C THR A 153 -11.46 12.98 -5.45
N ASN A 154 -12.34 13.29 -6.40
CA ASN A 154 -12.44 14.62 -6.99
C ASN A 154 -12.59 15.73 -5.92
N HIS A 155 -13.52 15.57 -5.00
CA HIS A 155 -13.72 16.55 -3.93
C HIS A 155 -12.49 16.73 -3.04
N PHE A 156 -11.77 15.64 -2.75
CA PHE A 156 -10.53 15.70 -1.98
C PHE A 156 -9.43 16.44 -2.75
N LEU A 157 -9.26 16.16 -4.04
CA LEU A 157 -8.27 16.82 -4.91
C LEU A 157 -8.59 18.31 -5.13
N GLU A 158 -9.86 18.67 -5.20
CA GLU A 158 -10.28 20.07 -5.30
C GLU A 158 -9.89 20.88 -4.07
N ASN A 159 -9.95 20.29 -2.88
CA ASN A 159 -9.64 20.92 -1.62
C ASN A 159 -8.15 20.84 -1.22
N ASN A 160 -7.38 19.95 -1.84
CA ASN A 160 -5.97 19.72 -1.52
C ASN A 160 -5.12 19.90 -2.79
N LYS A 161 -4.81 21.14 -3.13
CA LYS A 161 -4.08 21.48 -4.38
C LYS A 161 -2.63 21.02 -4.39
N ASN A 162 -2.10 20.61 -3.27
CA ASN A 162 -0.77 20.03 -3.09
C ASN A 162 -0.75 18.49 -3.25
N VAL A 163 -1.90 17.89 -3.60
CA VAL A 163 -2.00 16.49 -4.00
C VAL A 163 -1.95 16.38 -5.52
N HIS A 164 -1.04 15.57 -6.03
CA HIS A 164 -0.76 15.42 -7.45
C HIS A 164 -0.93 13.96 -7.89
N ILE A 165 -1.69 13.74 -8.96
CA ILE A 165 -1.80 12.43 -9.59
C ILE A 165 -0.61 12.24 -10.52
N GLU A 166 0.18 11.18 -10.27
CA GLU A 166 1.24 10.75 -11.17
C GLU A 166 0.76 9.56 -12.01
N SER A 167 0.96 9.63 -13.30
CA SER A 167 0.54 8.59 -14.25
C SER A 167 1.73 7.96 -15.02
N GLY A 168 2.92 8.48 -14.81
CA GLY A 168 4.15 8.01 -15.46
C GLY A 168 4.24 8.40 -16.94
N GLU A 169 5.21 7.84 -17.63
CA GLU A 169 5.45 8.06 -19.07
C GLU A 169 4.29 7.53 -19.91
N THR A 170 3.80 6.34 -19.60
CA THR A 170 2.71 5.69 -20.34
C THR A 170 1.34 6.27 -20.07
N LYS A 171 1.20 7.18 -19.11
CA LYS A 171 -0.07 7.77 -18.64
C LYS A 171 -1.08 6.77 -18.08
N THR A 172 -0.64 5.58 -17.75
CA THR A 172 -1.48 4.50 -17.22
C THR A 172 -1.37 4.33 -15.71
N GLY A 173 -0.36 4.92 -15.07
CA GLY A 173 -0.08 4.70 -13.64
C GLY A 173 0.31 3.25 -13.31
N ASP A 174 0.63 2.43 -14.32
CA ASP A 174 1.02 1.04 -14.14
C ASP A 174 2.43 0.93 -13.54
N LEU A 175 2.51 0.35 -12.34
CA LEU A 175 3.78 0.13 -11.64
C LEU A 175 4.62 -1.00 -12.26
N LEU A 176 4.01 -1.88 -13.04
CA LEU A 176 4.74 -2.95 -13.74
C LEU A 176 5.45 -2.44 -15.01
N SER A 177 5.17 -1.21 -15.42
CA SER A 177 5.81 -0.58 -16.58
C SER A 177 7.21 -0.06 -16.23
N VAL A 178 8.21 -0.60 -16.92
CA VAL A 178 9.61 -0.13 -16.80
C VAL A 178 9.77 1.33 -17.25
N ASP A 179 8.98 1.76 -18.23
CA ASP A 179 9.05 3.14 -18.72
C ASP A 179 8.49 4.13 -17.68
N ASN A 180 7.45 3.74 -16.93
CA ASN A 180 6.96 4.51 -15.81
C ASN A 180 8.00 4.58 -14.68
N LEU A 181 8.70 3.48 -14.38
CA LEU A 181 9.78 3.48 -13.41
C LEU A 181 10.90 4.43 -13.81
N LYS A 182 11.41 4.34 -15.06
CA LYS A 182 12.45 5.23 -15.58
C LYS A 182 12.04 6.71 -15.52
N TYR A 183 10.79 6.99 -15.88
CA TYR A 183 10.23 8.35 -15.79
C TYR A 183 10.26 8.87 -14.36
N CYS A 184 9.78 8.06 -13.40
CA CYS A 184 9.74 8.43 -11.99
C CYS A 184 11.15 8.59 -11.40
N ILE A 185 12.12 7.75 -11.77
CA ILE A 185 13.54 7.91 -11.39
C ILE A 185 14.07 9.26 -11.86
N LYS A 186 13.82 9.61 -13.12
CA LYS A 186 14.29 10.88 -13.68
C LYS A 186 13.66 12.09 -12.99
N LYS A 187 12.39 12.00 -12.60
CA LYS A 187 11.62 13.11 -12.05
C LYS A 187 11.77 13.26 -10.54
N TYR A 188 11.85 12.14 -9.81
CA TYR A 188 11.78 12.09 -8.36
C TYR A 188 13.00 11.44 -7.68
N GLY A 189 14.03 11.04 -8.43
CA GLY A 189 15.17 10.31 -7.87
C GLY A 189 15.80 11.04 -6.68
N ASN A 190 15.94 10.36 -5.56
CA ASN A 190 16.49 10.84 -4.29
C ASN A 190 15.80 12.10 -3.71
N SER A 191 14.52 12.35 -4.01
CA SER A 191 13.83 13.54 -3.51
C SER A 191 12.71 13.25 -2.50
N ILE A 192 12.17 12.04 -2.52
CA ILE A 192 10.97 11.70 -1.75
C ILE A 192 11.31 11.35 -0.30
N ASN A 193 10.70 12.04 0.65
CA ASN A 193 10.91 11.83 2.08
C ASN A 193 10.22 10.56 2.59
N ILE A 194 8.96 10.33 2.19
CA ILE A 194 8.19 9.15 2.58
C ILE A 194 7.55 8.53 1.36
N ILE A 195 7.74 7.21 1.21
CA ILE A 195 7.05 6.41 0.19
C ILE A 195 6.18 5.39 0.89
N THR A 196 4.95 5.23 0.41
CA THR A 196 4.05 4.18 0.89
C THR A 196 3.62 3.28 -0.27
N ALA A 197 3.40 2.02 0.01
CA ALA A 197 2.92 1.04 -0.95
C ALA A 197 1.96 0.05 -0.27
N ASP A 198 0.72 0.01 -0.73
CA ASP A 198 -0.34 -0.93 -0.29
C ASP A 198 -1.01 -1.57 -1.51
N GLY A 199 -0.22 -1.89 -2.54
CA GLY A 199 -0.71 -2.49 -3.77
C GLY A 199 -1.08 -3.96 -3.60
N GLY A 200 -2.25 -4.33 -4.12
CA GLY A 200 -2.72 -5.70 -4.17
C GLY A 200 -3.64 -5.92 -5.36
N PHE A 201 -3.88 -7.18 -5.66
CA PHE A 201 -4.88 -7.62 -6.65
C PHE A 201 -6.11 -8.15 -5.93
N ASP A 202 -7.18 -8.35 -6.69
CA ASP A 202 -8.31 -9.15 -6.22
C ASP A 202 -7.94 -10.64 -6.26
N PHE A 203 -7.78 -11.23 -5.10
CA PHE A 203 -7.42 -12.65 -4.93
C PHE A 203 -8.64 -13.53 -4.64
N SER A 204 -9.86 -13.02 -4.85
CA SER A 204 -11.10 -13.75 -4.55
C SER A 204 -11.21 -15.10 -5.28
N ILE A 205 -10.51 -15.27 -6.41
CA ILE A 205 -10.51 -16.51 -7.18
C ILE A 205 -9.65 -17.60 -6.53
N ASP A 206 -8.49 -17.24 -5.96
CA ASP A 206 -7.57 -18.20 -5.31
C ASP A 206 -6.69 -17.50 -4.26
N PHE A 207 -7.16 -17.50 -3.03
CA PHE A 207 -6.41 -16.92 -1.90
C PHE A 207 -5.08 -17.63 -1.62
N ASN A 208 -4.90 -18.88 -2.07
CA ASN A 208 -3.66 -19.62 -1.84
C ASN A 208 -2.52 -19.15 -2.73
N LYS A 209 -2.84 -18.52 -3.86
CA LYS A 209 -1.86 -17.95 -4.79
C LYS A 209 -1.58 -16.46 -4.56
N GLN A 210 -2.17 -15.86 -3.54
CA GLN A 210 -2.05 -14.43 -3.27
C GLN A 210 -0.59 -13.97 -3.26
N GLU A 211 0.27 -14.67 -2.53
CA GLU A 211 1.69 -14.32 -2.41
C GLU A 211 2.42 -14.38 -3.76
N SER A 212 2.27 -15.47 -4.50
CA SER A 212 2.95 -15.64 -5.79
C SER A 212 2.45 -14.65 -6.85
N LEU A 213 1.15 -14.36 -6.87
CA LEU A 213 0.57 -13.38 -7.80
C LEU A 213 0.97 -11.94 -7.47
N ALA A 214 1.13 -11.64 -6.18
CA ALA A 214 1.55 -10.31 -5.72
C ALA A 214 3.05 -10.04 -5.91
N THR A 215 3.88 -11.06 -6.12
CA THR A 215 5.35 -10.94 -6.15
C THR A 215 5.85 -9.87 -7.13
N ASN A 216 5.35 -9.86 -8.36
CA ASN A 216 5.77 -8.88 -9.36
C ASN A 216 5.41 -7.45 -8.95
N LEU A 217 4.23 -7.25 -8.37
CA LEU A 217 3.80 -5.94 -7.91
C LEU A 217 4.61 -5.49 -6.69
N LEU A 218 4.91 -6.39 -5.76
CA LEU A 218 5.78 -6.10 -4.61
C LEU A 218 7.17 -5.69 -5.07
N PHE A 219 7.75 -6.45 -6.00
CA PHE A 219 9.05 -6.12 -6.59
C PHE A 219 9.05 -4.75 -7.26
N ALA A 220 8.01 -4.43 -8.03
CA ALA A 220 7.86 -3.12 -8.65
C ALA A 220 7.78 -2.00 -7.60
N GLN A 221 6.94 -2.15 -6.58
CA GLN A 221 6.80 -1.16 -5.50
C GLN A 221 8.13 -0.90 -4.78
N VAL A 222 8.88 -1.96 -4.46
CA VAL A 222 10.21 -1.84 -3.86
C VAL A 222 11.18 -1.12 -4.81
N SER A 223 11.15 -1.44 -6.11
CA SER A 223 12.01 -0.81 -7.11
C SER A 223 11.75 0.69 -7.24
N PHE A 224 10.48 1.11 -7.28
CA PHE A 224 10.11 2.52 -7.25
C PHE A 224 10.61 3.20 -5.96
N ALA A 225 10.37 2.58 -4.81
CA ALA A 225 10.73 3.14 -3.52
C ALA A 225 12.24 3.38 -3.40
N ILE A 226 13.06 2.36 -3.64
CA ILE A 226 14.53 2.48 -3.56
C ILE A 226 15.05 3.55 -4.52
N SER A 227 14.43 3.69 -5.70
CA SER A 227 14.89 4.62 -6.73
C SER A 227 14.53 6.08 -6.47
N MET A 228 13.47 6.34 -5.72
CA MET A 228 12.97 7.70 -5.49
C MET A 228 13.22 8.23 -4.08
N GLN A 229 13.42 7.33 -3.11
CA GLN A 229 13.57 7.68 -1.71
C GLN A 229 14.83 8.53 -1.47
N LYS A 230 14.65 9.60 -0.71
CA LYS A 230 15.74 10.43 -0.21
C LYS A 230 16.53 9.67 0.87
N THR A 231 17.82 9.95 0.99
CA THR A 231 18.60 9.47 2.15
C THR A 231 17.92 9.87 3.46
N ASN A 232 17.81 8.94 4.39
CA ASN A 232 17.06 9.06 5.65
C ASN A 232 15.55 9.25 5.47
N GLY A 233 15.01 8.92 4.29
CA GLY A 233 13.57 8.84 4.10
C GLY A 233 12.99 7.52 4.61
N HIS A 234 11.67 7.43 4.69
CA HIS A 234 10.96 6.23 5.15
C HIS A 234 10.23 5.53 4.01
N PHE A 235 10.22 4.21 4.05
CA PHE A 235 9.40 3.39 3.16
C PHE A 235 8.46 2.48 3.95
N ILE A 236 7.18 2.57 3.67
CA ILE A 236 6.13 1.77 4.30
C ILE A 236 5.56 0.84 3.23
N LEU A 237 5.82 -0.44 3.36
CA LEU A 237 5.29 -1.49 2.49
C LEU A 237 4.31 -2.36 3.28
N LYS A 238 3.13 -2.58 2.72
CA LYS A 238 2.09 -3.37 3.34
C LYS A 238 1.59 -4.47 2.39
#